data_2429eb82834277f731fac22cd7e6f4c6
#
_entry.id   2429eb82834277f731fac22cd7e6f4c6
#
_cell.length_a   1.000
_cell.length_b   1.000
_cell.length_c   1.000
_cell.angle_alpha   90.00
_cell.angle_beta   90.00
_cell.angle_gamma   90.00
#
_symmetry.space_group_name_H-M   'P 1'
#
loop_
_entity.id
_entity.type
_entity.pdbx_description
1 polymer ?
#
loop_
_entity_poly.entity_id
_entity_poly.type
_entity_poly.pdbx_seq_one_letter_code
_entity_poly.pdbx_strand_id
1 'polypeptide(L)'
;PTAAITKKVEGKEISELSFLQDAGAVAFTNGLKSIENPKIFLRALNYASSLDSLFIGHCEDYYFSEGVSATSSAFATKMGLSSTPKEAELMGLERDFLLADLSEVNYHAAQITTKKSFLKIKELKSLGKKITAGTSIHHLLFDETDIKNYRTFFKLRPPLRSNSDKLYLLQNIKD
;
A
#
# COMPACT_ATOMS: atom_id res chain seq x y z
N PRO A 1 0.09 -10.27 -16.84
CA PRO A 1 -0.58 -9.11 -16.25
C PRO A 1 -1.03 -9.37 -14.82
N THR A 2 -1.43 -8.31 -14.08
CA THR A 2 -2.16 -8.43 -12.82
C THR A 2 -3.66 -8.31 -13.07
N ALA A 3 -4.49 -8.90 -12.21
CA ALA A 3 -5.94 -8.84 -12.32
C ALA A 3 -6.58 -8.28 -11.04
N ALA A 4 -7.82 -7.77 -11.19
CA ALA A 4 -8.56 -7.21 -10.08
C ALA A 4 -9.09 -8.32 -9.16
N ILE A 5 -8.78 -8.26 -7.87
CA ILE A 5 -9.25 -9.23 -6.88
C ILE A 5 -10.75 -9.05 -6.57
N THR A 6 -11.27 -7.83 -6.75
CA THR A 6 -12.71 -7.56 -6.64
C THR A 6 -13.26 -7.00 -7.95
N LYS A 7 -14.51 -7.30 -8.24
CA LYS A 7 -15.20 -6.83 -9.46
C LYS A 7 -15.18 -5.31 -9.52
N LYS A 8 -14.81 -4.75 -10.68
CA LYS A 8 -14.70 -3.31 -10.94
C LYS A 8 -13.77 -2.57 -9.96
N VAL A 9 -12.92 -3.30 -9.21
CA VAL A 9 -12.05 -2.71 -8.17
C VAL A 9 -12.86 -1.96 -7.09
N GLU A 10 -14.08 -2.39 -6.80
CA GLU A 10 -14.96 -1.71 -5.84
C GLU A 10 -14.83 -2.22 -4.40
N GLY A 11 -14.12 -3.32 -4.15
CA GLY A 11 -13.98 -3.90 -2.81
C GLY A 11 -15.23 -4.57 -2.25
N LYS A 12 -16.27 -4.78 -3.07
CA LYS A 12 -17.60 -5.27 -2.65
C LYS A 12 -17.86 -6.72 -3.01
N GLU A 13 -17.39 -7.16 -4.14
CA GLU A 13 -17.63 -8.50 -4.67
C GLU A 13 -16.32 -9.08 -5.23
N ILE A 14 -16.01 -10.33 -4.87
CA ILE A 14 -14.78 -11.01 -5.31
C ILE A 14 -14.90 -11.35 -6.79
N SER A 15 -13.81 -11.19 -7.55
CA SER A 15 -13.70 -11.61 -8.93
C SER A 15 -13.56 -13.13 -9.05
N GLU A 16 -13.76 -13.67 -10.25
CA GLU A 16 -13.54 -15.09 -10.56
C GLU A 16 -12.03 -15.36 -10.75
N LEU A 17 -11.29 -15.46 -9.63
CA LEU A 17 -9.83 -15.47 -9.64
C LEU A 17 -9.24 -16.63 -10.44
N SER A 18 -9.83 -17.81 -10.38
CA SER A 18 -9.37 -18.98 -11.16
C SER A 18 -9.42 -18.70 -12.66
N PHE A 19 -10.53 -18.19 -13.18
CA PHE A 19 -10.62 -17.85 -14.62
C PHE A 19 -9.66 -16.74 -15.03
N LEU A 20 -9.39 -15.77 -14.14
CA LEU A 20 -8.42 -14.71 -14.40
C LEU A 20 -6.99 -15.25 -14.41
N GLN A 21 -6.67 -16.22 -13.55
CA GLN A 21 -5.38 -16.90 -13.55
C GLN A 21 -5.20 -17.74 -14.82
N ASP A 22 -6.22 -18.51 -15.23
CA ASP A 22 -6.19 -19.29 -16.47
C ASP A 22 -6.02 -18.39 -17.71
N ALA A 23 -6.55 -17.17 -17.66
CA ALA A 23 -6.35 -16.14 -18.67
C ALA A 23 -4.97 -15.44 -18.61
N GLY A 24 -4.08 -15.87 -17.70
CA GLY A 24 -2.68 -15.41 -17.61
C GLY A 24 -2.41 -14.33 -16.56
N ALA A 25 -3.29 -14.14 -15.57
CA ALA A 25 -2.99 -13.28 -14.43
C ALA A 25 -1.92 -13.94 -13.52
N VAL A 26 -0.86 -13.20 -13.20
CA VAL A 26 0.26 -13.68 -12.36
C VAL A 26 0.16 -13.18 -10.91
N ALA A 27 -0.72 -12.24 -10.64
CA ALA A 27 -0.99 -11.69 -9.31
C ALA A 27 -2.34 -10.99 -9.28
N PHE A 28 -2.89 -10.80 -8.10
CA PHE A 28 -4.14 -10.09 -7.88
C PHE A 28 -3.92 -8.81 -7.10
N THR A 29 -4.70 -7.78 -7.40
CA THR A 29 -4.61 -6.47 -6.74
C THR A 29 -5.98 -5.77 -6.76
N ASN A 30 -6.17 -4.81 -5.88
CA ASN A 30 -7.30 -3.87 -5.98
C ASN A 30 -6.84 -2.46 -6.43
N GLY A 31 -5.65 -2.39 -7.07
CA GLY A 31 -5.05 -1.13 -7.50
C GLY A 31 -4.70 -0.22 -6.32
N LEU A 32 -5.07 1.04 -6.42
CA LEU A 32 -4.87 2.04 -5.36
C LEU A 32 -6.02 2.10 -4.34
N LYS A 33 -6.97 1.17 -4.41
CA LYS A 33 -8.12 1.14 -3.50
C LYS A 33 -7.94 0.05 -2.44
N SER A 34 -7.94 0.43 -1.19
CA SER A 34 -8.04 -0.52 -0.08
C SER A 34 -9.41 -1.21 -0.09
N ILE A 35 -9.45 -2.47 0.28
CA ILE A 35 -10.72 -3.20 0.49
C ILE A 35 -11.16 -2.93 1.93
N GLU A 36 -12.21 -2.13 2.10
CA GLU A 36 -12.67 -1.67 3.41
C GLU A 36 -13.23 -2.80 4.28
N ASN A 37 -14.02 -3.69 3.67
CA ASN A 37 -14.66 -4.78 4.39
C ASN A 37 -13.67 -5.94 4.64
N PRO A 38 -13.21 -6.15 5.89
CA PRO A 38 -12.20 -7.18 6.20
C PRO A 38 -12.70 -8.61 5.94
N LYS A 39 -14.02 -8.86 6.01
CA LYS A 39 -14.61 -10.16 5.71
C LYS A 39 -14.52 -10.48 4.22
N ILE A 40 -14.81 -9.50 3.36
CA ILE A 40 -14.65 -9.67 1.91
C ILE A 40 -13.17 -9.85 1.58
N PHE A 41 -12.31 -9.05 2.19
CA PHE A 41 -10.88 -9.12 1.96
C PHE A 41 -10.30 -10.49 2.36
N LEU A 42 -10.59 -10.97 3.56
CA LEU A 42 -10.14 -12.29 4.03
C LEU A 42 -10.60 -13.42 3.08
N ARG A 43 -11.85 -13.38 2.63
CA ARG A 43 -12.37 -14.39 1.67
C ARG A 43 -11.65 -14.32 0.33
N ALA A 44 -11.35 -13.11 -0.15
CA ALA A 44 -10.60 -12.91 -1.39
C ALA A 44 -9.15 -13.42 -1.27
N LEU A 45 -8.50 -13.16 -0.13
CA LEU A 45 -7.15 -13.67 0.16
C LEU A 45 -7.12 -15.19 0.29
N ASN A 46 -8.10 -15.82 0.96
CA ASN A 46 -8.22 -17.28 1.02
C ASN A 46 -8.37 -17.89 -0.38
N TYR A 47 -9.14 -17.24 -1.25
CA TYR A 47 -9.29 -17.71 -2.64
C TYR A 47 -7.95 -17.56 -3.40
N ALA A 48 -7.28 -16.41 -3.29
CA ALA A 48 -5.96 -16.21 -3.91
C ALA A 48 -4.91 -17.22 -3.39
N SER A 49 -4.94 -17.52 -2.07
CA SER A 49 -4.07 -18.52 -1.44
C SER A 49 -4.31 -19.92 -2.01
N SER A 50 -5.57 -20.33 -2.21
CA SER A 50 -5.90 -21.63 -2.81
C SER A 50 -5.39 -21.80 -4.24
N LEU A 51 -5.05 -20.71 -4.91
CA LEU A 51 -4.47 -20.66 -6.25
C LEU A 51 -2.94 -20.44 -6.23
N ASP A 52 -2.32 -20.47 -5.05
CA ASP A 52 -0.88 -20.11 -4.84
C ASP A 52 -0.50 -18.77 -5.49
N SER A 53 -1.40 -17.80 -5.45
CA SER A 53 -1.25 -16.53 -6.14
C SER A 53 -0.69 -15.45 -5.22
N LEU A 54 0.02 -14.46 -5.81
CA LEU A 54 0.47 -13.27 -5.12
C LEU A 54 -0.66 -12.25 -5.02
N PHE A 55 -0.87 -11.67 -3.82
CA PHE A 55 -1.68 -10.47 -3.66
C PHE A 55 -0.80 -9.23 -3.52
N ILE A 56 -1.10 -8.20 -4.31
CA ILE A 56 -0.41 -6.90 -4.29
C ILE A 56 -1.35 -5.87 -3.65
N GLY A 57 -1.01 -5.43 -2.44
CA GLY A 57 -1.82 -4.52 -1.64
C GLY A 57 -1.33 -3.08 -1.68
N HIS A 58 -2.25 -2.11 -1.71
CA HIS A 58 -1.98 -0.70 -1.48
C HIS A 58 -2.22 -0.40 0.00
N CYS A 59 -1.13 -0.18 0.74
CA CYS A 59 -1.14 -0.11 2.20
C CYS A 59 -1.51 1.28 2.71
N GLU A 60 -2.77 1.66 2.57
CA GLU A 60 -3.31 2.88 3.17
C GLU A 60 -4.68 2.58 3.80
N ASP A 61 -4.95 3.19 4.96
CA ASP A 61 -6.32 3.21 5.46
C ASP A 61 -7.20 4.08 4.57
N TYR A 62 -8.34 3.54 4.15
CA TYR A 62 -9.24 4.18 3.18
C TYR A 62 -9.72 5.55 3.65
N TYR A 63 -10.24 5.61 4.89
CA TYR A 63 -10.87 6.82 5.41
C TYR A 63 -9.90 7.96 5.68
N PHE A 64 -8.64 7.64 5.99
CA PHE A 64 -7.60 8.65 6.14
C PHE A 64 -7.02 9.13 4.82
N SER A 65 -7.09 8.33 3.76
CA SER A 65 -6.35 8.57 2.51
C SER A 65 -7.21 9.12 1.38
N GLU A 66 -8.55 9.16 1.54
CA GLU A 66 -9.43 9.67 0.51
C GLU A 66 -9.38 11.21 0.43
N GLY A 67 -9.22 11.75 -0.79
CA GLY A 67 -9.28 13.18 -1.05
C GLY A 67 -8.10 14.01 -0.56
N VAL A 68 -7.05 13.38 -0.02
CA VAL A 68 -5.87 14.08 0.53
C VAL A 68 -4.83 14.42 -0.54
N SER A 69 -4.00 15.42 -0.25
CA SER A 69 -2.95 15.91 -1.14
C SER A 69 -1.56 15.90 -0.53
N ALA A 70 -1.44 15.72 0.78
CA ALA A 70 -0.18 15.82 1.51
C ALA A 70 -0.16 14.91 2.74
N THR A 71 1.01 14.71 3.31
CA THR A 71 1.19 14.14 4.65
C THR A 71 0.96 15.23 5.70
N SER A 72 0.29 14.88 6.81
CA SER A 72 0.05 15.80 7.94
C SER A 72 1.37 16.26 8.56
N SER A 73 1.65 17.56 8.46
CA SER A 73 2.88 18.18 8.90
C SER A 73 2.70 19.69 9.09
N ALA A 74 3.70 20.34 9.70
CA ALA A 74 3.73 21.80 9.77
C ALA A 74 3.74 22.45 8.36
N PHE A 75 4.40 21.81 7.39
CA PHE A 75 4.41 22.28 6.00
C PHE A 75 3.00 22.22 5.40
N ALA A 76 2.32 21.08 5.49
CA ALA A 76 0.97 20.91 4.96
C ALA A 76 -0.02 21.91 5.60
N THR A 77 0.06 22.11 6.93
CA THR A 77 -0.75 23.11 7.66
C THR A 77 -0.50 24.52 7.16
N LYS A 78 0.77 24.92 7.02
CA LYS A 78 1.14 26.24 6.49
C LYS A 78 0.63 26.49 5.08
N MET A 79 0.61 25.43 4.26
CA MET A 79 0.14 25.49 2.87
C MET A 79 -1.38 25.32 2.73
N GLY A 80 -2.12 25.03 3.83
CA GLY A 80 -3.55 24.77 3.77
C GLY A 80 -3.93 23.54 2.95
N LEU A 81 -3.04 22.54 2.88
CA LEU A 81 -3.26 21.32 2.12
C LEU A 81 -4.10 20.31 2.92
N SER A 82 -5.06 19.67 2.25
CA SER A 82 -5.74 18.48 2.79
C SER A 82 -4.70 17.37 3.01
N SER A 83 -4.64 16.84 4.23
CA SER A 83 -3.55 15.95 4.62
C SER A 83 -4.01 14.73 5.40
N THR A 84 -3.19 13.66 5.34
CA THR A 84 -3.37 12.40 6.07
C THR A 84 -2.20 12.16 7.02
N PRO A 85 -2.44 11.60 8.23
CA PRO A 85 -1.35 11.17 9.09
C PRO A 85 -0.57 10.02 8.40
N LYS A 86 0.74 10.03 8.53
CA LYS A 86 1.58 8.97 7.95
C LYS A 86 1.32 7.59 8.56
N GLU A 87 0.74 7.56 9.73
CA GLU A 87 0.27 6.36 10.41
C GLU A 87 -0.83 5.62 9.65
N ALA A 88 -1.56 6.28 8.76
CA ALA A 88 -2.56 5.64 7.89
C ALA A 88 -1.95 4.53 7.00
N GLU A 89 -0.70 4.70 6.57
CA GLU A 89 0.04 3.66 5.83
C GLU A 89 0.33 2.45 6.72
N LEU A 90 0.82 2.67 7.95
CA LEU A 90 1.12 1.58 8.87
C LEU A 90 -0.15 0.83 9.29
N MET A 91 -1.25 1.55 9.56
CA MET A 91 -2.54 0.94 9.89
C MET A 91 -3.06 0.05 8.76
N GLY A 92 -3.00 0.55 7.52
CA GLY A 92 -3.38 -0.23 6.34
C GLY A 92 -2.50 -1.48 6.17
N LEU A 93 -1.19 -1.31 6.30
CA LEU A 93 -0.22 -2.41 6.21
C LEU A 93 -0.47 -3.50 7.27
N GLU A 94 -0.61 -3.12 8.54
CA GLU A 94 -0.78 -4.08 9.64
C GLU A 94 -2.11 -4.83 9.51
N ARG A 95 -3.19 -4.13 9.17
CA ARG A 95 -4.49 -4.76 8.90
C ARG A 95 -4.41 -5.75 7.75
N ASP A 96 -3.88 -5.32 6.62
CA ASP A 96 -3.83 -6.13 5.41
C ASP A 96 -2.92 -7.34 5.59
N PHE A 97 -1.77 -7.14 6.22
CA PHE A 97 -0.85 -8.24 6.48
C PHE A 97 -1.41 -9.24 7.49
N LEU A 98 -2.12 -8.81 8.55
CA LEU A 98 -2.78 -9.71 9.47
C LEU A 98 -3.74 -10.67 8.75
N LEU A 99 -4.52 -10.15 7.80
CA LEU A 99 -5.46 -10.96 7.01
C LEU A 99 -4.73 -11.85 6.00
N ALA A 100 -3.63 -11.37 5.42
CA ALA A 100 -2.80 -12.14 4.50
C ALA A 100 -2.09 -13.30 5.21
N ASP A 101 -1.58 -13.07 6.41
CA ASP A 101 -0.95 -14.11 7.25
C ASP A 101 -1.95 -15.20 7.66
N LEU A 102 -3.18 -14.80 8.05
CA LEU A 102 -4.28 -15.73 8.33
C LEU A 102 -4.67 -16.60 7.13
N SER A 103 -4.51 -16.06 5.92
CA SER A 103 -4.83 -16.75 4.67
C SER A 103 -3.64 -17.52 4.08
N GLU A 104 -2.47 -17.39 4.67
CA GLU A 104 -1.19 -17.96 4.17
C GLU A 104 -0.84 -17.53 2.74
N VAL A 105 -1.43 -16.41 2.25
CA VAL A 105 -1.19 -15.89 0.91
C VAL A 105 0.16 -15.14 0.82
N ASN A 106 0.82 -15.23 -0.33
CA ASN A 106 1.98 -14.39 -0.62
C ASN A 106 1.52 -12.93 -0.75
N TYR A 107 2.10 -12.02 0.06
CA TYR A 107 1.69 -10.61 0.10
C TYR A 107 2.82 -9.68 -0.34
N HIS A 108 2.51 -8.74 -1.24
CA HIS A 108 3.41 -7.67 -1.64
C HIS A 108 2.81 -6.31 -1.27
N ALA A 109 3.48 -5.56 -0.39
CA ALA A 109 3.14 -4.18 -0.06
C ALA A 109 3.67 -3.25 -1.16
N ALA A 110 2.79 -2.82 -2.07
CA ALA A 110 3.20 -2.19 -3.33
C ALA A 110 3.98 -0.89 -3.16
N GLN A 111 3.62 -0.06 -2.17
CA GLN A 111 4.21 1.28 -1.99
C GLN A 111 4.37 1.62 -0.52
N ILE A 112 5.50 1.26 0.05
CA ILE A 112 5.89 1.66 1.41
C ILE A 112 6.67 2.97 1.33
N THR A 113 6.24 3.97 2.09
CA THR A 113 6.78 5.34 1.99
C THR A 113 7.24 5.91 3.32
N THR A 114 7.01 5.21 4.44
CA THR A 114 7.40 5.67 5.77
C THR A 114 8.44 4.75 6.41
N LYS A 115 9.30 5.33 7.25
CA LYS A 115 10.26 4.57 8.07
C LYS A 115 9.56 3.51 8.94
N LYS A 116 8.41 3.85 9.54
CA LYS A 116 7.68 2.92 10.43
C LYS A 116 7.22 1.68 9.67
N SER A 117 6.62 1.86 8.49
CA SER A 117 6.16 0.74 7.66
C SER A 117 7.33 -0.09 7.15
N PHE A 118 8.44 0.53 6.78
CA PHE A 118 9.66 -0.18 6.40
C PHE A 118 10.19 -1.07 7.54
N LEU A 119 10.28 -0.53 8.76
CA LEU A 119 10.70 -1.29 9.94
C LEU A 119 9.76 -2.46 10.23
N LYS A 120 8.45 -2.27 10.04
CA LYS A 120 7.46 -3.34 10.19
C LYS A 120 7.67 -4.45 9.16
N ILE A 121 7.89 -4.11 7.90
CA ILE A 121 8.23 -5.10 6.86
C ILE A 121 9.49 -5.88 7.24
N LYS A 122 10.55 -5.20 7.69
CA LYS A 122 11.81 -5.83 8.10
C LYS A 122 11.60 -6.79 9.28
N GLU A 123 10.80 -6.40 10.27
CA GLU A 123 10.40 -7.26 11.39
C GLU A 123 9.70 -8.52 10.88
N LEU A 124 8.66 -8.37 10.04
CA LEU A 124 7.88 -9.49 9.51
C LEU A 124 8.74 -10.45 8.68
N LYS A 125 9.65 -9.93 7.85
CA LYS A 125 10.62 -10.73 7.08
C LYS A 125 11.55 -11.52 8.02
N SER A 126 12.02 -10.91 9.12
CA SER A 126 12.87 -11.60 10.11
C SER A 126 12.16 -12.74 10.83
N LEU A 127 10.83 -12.68 10.91
CA LEU A 127 9.97 -13.74 11.45
C LEU A 127 9.61 -14.82 10.40
N GLY A 128 10.20 -14.76 9.21
CA GLY A 128 9.96 -15.71 8.13
C GLY A 128 8.59 -15.57 7.44
N LYS A 129 7.92 -14.41 7.59
CA LYS A 129 6.60 -14.20 6.99
C LYS A 129 6.68 -14.00 5.47
N LYS A 130 5.64 -14.44 4.77
CA LYS A 130 5.50 -14.35 3.30
C LYS A 130 5.16 -12.92 2.85
N ILE A 131 6.08 -11.98 3.06
CA ILE A 131 5.88 -10.57 2.72
C ILE A 131 7.06 -10.00 1.94
N THR A 132 6.74 -9.23 0.91
CA THR A 132 7.68 -8.38 0.19
C THR A 132 7.14 -6.95 0.12
N ALA A 133 7.99 -5.99 -0.19
CA ALA A 133 7.56 -4.59 -0.32
C ALA A 133 8.30 -3.88 -1.45
N GLY A 134 7.66 -2.85 -1.98
CA GLY A 134 8.24 -1.92 -2.94
C GLY A 134 8.05 -0.48 -2.50
N THR A 135 8.74 0.44 -3.15
CA THR A 135 8.52 1.88 -3.06
C THR A 135 8.67 2.52 -4.44
N SER A 136 8.14 3.72 -4.63
CA SER A 136 8.32 4.41 -5.89
C SER A 136 9.56 5.30 -5.89
N ILE A 137 10.15 5.47 -7.08
CA ILE A 137 11.31 6.37 -7.27
C ILE A 137 11.02 7.81 -6.78
N HIS A 138 9.77 8.25 -6.89
CA HIS A 138 9.37 9.58 -6.43
C HIS A 138 9.56 9.75 -4.92
N HIS A 139 9.25 8.72 -4.12
CA HIS A 139 9.40 8.75 -2.66
C HIS A 139 10.86 8.60 -2.20
N LEU A 140 11.75 8.20 -3.11
CA LEU A 140 13.21 8.18 -2.87
C LEU A 140 13.87 9.51 -3.24
N LEU A 141 13.31 10.25 -4.21
CA LEU A 141 13.89 11.49 -4.73
C LEU A 141 13.31 12.74 -4.06
N PHE A 142 12.00 12.76 -3.80
CA PHE A 142 11.28 13.95 -3.36
C PHE A 142 10.72 13.78 -1.95
N ASP A 143 10.54 14.92 -1.26
CA ASP A 143 9.84 15.00 0.01
C ASP A 143 8.71 16.06 -0.04
N GLU A 144 7.96 16.20 1.04
CA GLU A 144 6.79 17.08 1.09
C GLU A 144 7.09 18.54 0.74
N THR A 145 8.32 19.02 0.97
CA THR A 145 8.70 20.40 0.69
C THR A 145 8.87 20.69 -0.81
N ASP A 146 9.01 19.64 -1.65
CA ASP A 146 9.09 19.76 -3.10
C ASP A 146 7.74 20.14 -3.74
N ILE A 147 6.62 19.99 -3.02
CA ILE A 147 5.30 20.48 -3.43
C ILE A 147 5.34 21.99 -3.69
N LYS A 148 6.16 22.75 -2.96
CA LYS A 148 6.36 24.21 -3.13
C LYS A 148 5.02 24.95 -3.29
N ASN A 149 4.88 25.72 -4.37
CA ASN A 149 3.70 26.52 -4.65
C ASN A 149 2.61 25.69 -5.36
N TYR A 150 2.08 24.66 -4.67
CA TYR A 150 0.96 23.82 -5.15
C TYR A 150 1.23 23.11 -6.51
N ARG A 151 2.44 22.60 -6.69
CA ARG A 151 2.80 21.89 -7.93
C ARG A 151 2.03 20.56 -7.99
N THR A 152 1.09 20.45 -8.91
CA THR A 152 0.20 19.29 -9.04
C THR A 152 0.91 17.99 -9.39
N PHE A 153 2.07 18.03 -10.03
CA PHE A 153 2.93 16.85 -10.29
C PHE A 153 3.38 16.12 -9.03
N PHE A 154 3.37 16.80 -7.88
CA PHE A 154 3.72 16.22 -6.58
C PHE A 154 2.52 15.74 -5.77
N LYS A 155 1.31 15.77 -6.36
CA LYS A 155 0.13 15.13 -5.77
C LYS A 155 0.18 13.63 -6.06
N LEU A 156 0.90 12.91 -5.21
CA LEU A 156 1.09 11.46 -5.31
C LEU A 156 0.16 10.71 -4.36
N ARG A 157 0.01 9.41 -4.62
CA ARG A 157 -0.67 8.48 -3.72
C ARG A 157 0.18 7.21 -3.57
N PRO A 158 0.71 6.96 -2.35
CA PRO A 158 0.68 7.78 -1.14
C PRO A 158 1.29 9.17 -1.32
N PRO A 159 0.94 10.18 -0.48
CA PRO A 159 1.56 11.50 -0.56
C PRO A 159 3.05 11.47 -0.18
N LEU A 160 3.79 12.46 -0.67
CA LEU A 160 5.19 12.64 -0.29
C LEU A 160 5.34 12.78 1.23
N ARG A 161 6.37 12.16 1.77
CA ARG A 161 6.66 12.13 3.21
C ARG A 161 7.73 13.15 3.59
N SER A 162 8.07 13.17 4.85
CA SER A 162 9.15 14.01 5.37
C SER A 162 10.51 13.63 4.75
N ASN A 163 11.46 14.56 4.74
CA ASN A 163 12.82 14.27 4.33
C ASN A 163 13.47 13.15 5.17
N SER A 164 13.11 13.02 6.44
CA SER A 164 13.62 11.93 7.31
C SER A 164 13.12 10.55 6.88
N ASP A 165 11.86 10.43 6.46
CA ASP A 165 11.31 9.17 5.92
C ASP A 165 11.99 8.84 4.58
N LYS A 166 12.11 9.80 3.67
CA LYS A 166 12.80 9.67 2.37
C LYS A 166 14.24 9.18 2.54
N LEU A 167 15.03 9.86 3.36
CA LEU A 167 16.43 9.49 3.58
C LEU A 167 16.57 8.10 4.20
N TYR A 168 15.67 7.75 5.11
CA TYR A 168 15.67 6.41 5.72
C TYR A 168 15.43 5.32 4.66
N LEU A 169 14.44 5.48 3.79
CA LEU A 169 14.17 4.53 2.70
C LEU A 169 15.35 4.44 1.74
N LEU A 170 15.90 5.58 1.31
CA LEU A 170 17.03 5.62 0.37
C LEU A 170 18.26 4.88 0.90
N GLN A 171 18.54 5.00 2.20
CA GLN A 171 19.69 4.34 2.84
C GLN A 171 19.51 2.84 3.01
N ASN A 172 18.27 2.36 3.12
CA ASN A 172 17.94 0.97 3.47
C ASN A 172 17.26 0.17 2.33
N ILE A 173 17.16 0.72 1.14
CA ILE A 173 16.45 0.08 0.01
C ILE A 173 17.07 -1.25 -0.44
N LYS A 174 18.30 -1.54 -0.02
CA LYS A 174 18.99 -2.80 -0.35
C LYS A 174 18.70 -3.94 0.64
N ASP A 175 18.05 -3.64 1.75
CA ASP A 175 17.68 -4.59 2.81
C ASP A 175 16.34 -5.29 2.49
#